data_7af5fae7bbbcd3951adf94f1d6f25e0c
#
_entry.id   7af5fae7bbbcd3951adf94f1d6f25e0c
#
_cell.length_a   1.000
_cell.length_b   1.000
_cell.length_c   1.000
_cell.angle_alpha   90.00
_cell.angle_beta   90.00
_cell.angle_gamma   90.00
#
_symmetry.space_group_name_H-M   'P 1'
#
loop_
_entity.id
_entity.type
_entity.pdbx_description
1 polymer ?
#
loop_
_entity_poly.entity_id
_entity_poly.type
_entity_poly.pdbx_seq_one_letter_code
_entity_poly.pdbx_strand_id
1 'polypeptide(L)'
;MTVIGTGYLGATHAACMAELGHEVLGVDVDDNKISALKSGKVPFYEPGLPEVLERNIEAGRLDFSTDYEEAAAFGNLHFLGVGTPQRRGSYAADMTYVKAVITDLVPKLRGEHVIFGKSTVPVGTAAELQQLADSLVPEGTRVEIAWNPEFLREGYAVHDTITPDRIVIGTRESESRAEELAREIYAQPLAQDTPFIATD
;
A
#
# COMPACT_ATOMS: atom_id res chain seq x y z
N MET A 1 -6.56 6.62 3.59
CA MET A 1 -6.07 5.29 3.11
C MET A 1 -5.13 4.67 4.12
N THR A 2 -4.90 3.34 4.05
CA THR A 2 -3.89 2.69 4.89
C THR A 2 -2.76 2.12 4.04
N VAL A 3 -1.56 2.01 4.63
CA VAL A 3 -0.40 1.32 4.03
C VAL A 3 0.07 0.25 5.02
N ILE A 4 -0.11 -1.02 4.66
CA ILE A 4 0.13 -2.17 5.53
C ILE A 4 1.45 -2.83 5.19
N GLY A 5 2.33 -2.91 6.18
CA GLY A 5 3.75 -3.23 6.02
C GLY A 5 4.56 -1.96 5.82
N THR A 6 5.21 -1.49 6.90
CA THR A 6 5.99 -0.24 6.91
C THR A 6 7.51 -0.52 6.83
N GLY A 7 7.90 -1.45 5.96
CA GLY A 7 9.28 -1.58 5.52
C GLY A 7 9.70 -0.41 4.62
N TYR A 8 10.82 -0.57 3.91
CA TYR A 8 11.35 0.48 3.02
C TYR A 8 10.28 1.01 2.05
N LEU A 9 9.65 0.12 1.29
CA LEU A 9 8.60 0.47 0.33
C LEU A 9 7.39 1.12 1.02
N GLY A 10 6.85 0.47 2.06
CA GLY A 10 5.59 0.91 2.66
C GLY A 10 5.71 2.21 3.45
N ALA A 11 6.78 2.42 4.23
CA ALA A 11 6.98 3.67 4.96
C ALA A 11 7.21 4.85 3.99
N THR A 12 8.00 4.63 2.92
CA THR A 12 8.20 5.65 1.87
C THR A 12 6.88 5.97 1.17
N HIS A 13 6.11 4.95 0.78
CA HIS A 13 4.82 5.16 0.13
C HIS A 13 3.84 5.91 1.05
N ALA A 14 3.73 5.52 2.33
CA ALA A 14 2.85 6.18 3.28
C ALA A 14 3.18 7.67 3.45
N ALA A 15 4.47 7.99 3.64
CA ALA A 15 4.92 9.38 3.78
C ALA A 15 4.67 10.19 2.51
N CYS A 16 4.95 9.63 1.32
CA CYS A 16 4.75 10.33 0.05
C CYS A 16 3.27 10.50 -0.31
N MET A 17 2.38 9.55 0.01
CA MET A 17 0.95 9.72 -0.18
C MET A 17 0.38 10.80 0.76
N ALA A 18 0.89 10.89 1.99
CA ALA A 18 0.54 11.99 2.90
C ALA A 18 1.06 13.33 2.37
N GLU A 19 2.24 13.35 1.73
CA GLU A 19 2.80 14.55 1.06
C GLU A 19 1.95 15.01 -0.14
N LEU A 20 1.34 14.05 -0.87
CA LEU A 20 0.35 14.33 -1.91
C LEU A 20 -1.02 14.80 -1.35
N GLY A 21 -1.15 14.97 -0.03
CA GLY A 21 -2.31 15.57 0.62
C GLY A 21 -3.35 14.56 1.13
N HIS A 22 -3.05 13.28 1.11
CA HIS A 22 -3.96 12.25 1.64
C HIS A 22 -3.80 12.07 3.15
N GLU A 23 -4.88 11.64 3.83
CA GLU A 23 -4.80 11.09 5.18
C GLU A 23 -4.36 9.64 5.10
N VAL A 24 -3.27 9.30 5.79
CA VAL A 24 -2.63 7.98 5.69
C VAL A 24 -2.36 7.40 7.08
N LEU A 25 -2.72 6.14 7.26
CA LEU A 25 -2.34 5.32 8.41
C LEU A 25 -1.39 4.21 7.96
N GLY A 26 -0.13 4.28 8.39
CA GLY A 26 0.84 3.20 8.22
C GLY A 26 0.61 2.10 9.26
N VAL A 27 0.57 0.84 8.84
CA VAL A 27 0.29 -0.29 9.73
C VAL A 27 1.37 -1.34 9.63
N ASP A 28 1.90 -1.80 10.77
CA ASP A 28 2.87 -2.90 10.80
C ASP A 28 2.71 -3.67 12.13
N VAL A 29 3.04 -4.94 12.13
CA VAL A 29 2.98 -5.80 13.33
C VAL A 29 4.13 -5.57 14.30
N ASP A 30 5.16 -4.84 13.92
CA ASP A 30 6.36 -4.56 14.73
C ASP A 30 6.20 -3.25 15.51
N ASP A 31 5.92 -3.38 16.81
CA ASP A 31 5.77 -2.24 17.74
C ASP A 31 6.99 -1.31 17.77
N ASN A 32 8.21 -1.86 17.65
CA ASN A 32 9.43 -1.04 17.68
C ASN A 32 9.53 -0.18 16.42
N LYS A 33 9.19 -0.77 15.27
CA LYS A 33 9.15 -0.06 13.99
C LYS A 33 8.10 1.05 14.02
N ILE A 34 6.89 0.75 14.45
CA ILE A 34 5.81 1.73 14.58
C ILE A 34 6.19 2.86 15.54
N SER A 35 6.78 2.54 16.71
CA SER A 35 7.23 3.55 17.66
C SER A 35 8.32 4.45 17.07
N ALA A 36 9.26 3.90 16.30
CA ALA A 36 10.29 4.68 15.62
C ALA A 36 9.67 5.62 14.57
N LEU A 37 8.78 5.11 13.70
CA LEU A 37 8.11 5.91 12.67
C LEU A 37 7.25 7.02 13.25
N LYS A 38 6.49 6.76 14.32
CA LYS A 38 5.74 7.81 15.07
C LYS A 38 6.63 8.93 15.60
N SER A 39 7.90 8.63 15.90
CA SER A 39 8.88 9.62 16.36
C SER A 39 9.67 10.28 15.21
N GLY A 40 9.22 10.11 13.96
CA GLY A 40 9.90 10.66 12.78
C GLY A 40 11.18 9.93 12.37
N LYS A 41 11.43 8.72 12.92
CA LYS A 41 12.67 7.97 12.64
C LYS A 41 12.39 6.82 11.67
N VAL A 42 13.15 6.78 10.58
CA VAL A 42 13.13 5.66 9.62
C VAL A 42 14.30 4.72 9.89
N PRO A 43 14.10 3.38 9.91
CA PRO A 43 15.16 2.41 10.20
C PRO A 43 16.06 2.11 8.99
N PHE A 44 16.01 2.91 7.95
CA PHE A 44 16.77 2.78 6.71
C PHE A 44 17.12 4.16 6.17
N TYR A 45 18.05 4.23 5.21
CA TYR A 45 18.45 5.47 4.58
C TYR A 45 17.68 5.68 3.27
N GLU A 46 16.99 6.81 3.18
CA GLU A 46 16.37 7.34 1.96
C GLU A 46 16.38 8.87 2.01
N PRO A 47 17.07 9.54 1.06
CA PRO A 47 17.16 10.99 1.03
C PRO A 47 15.78 11.67 0.98
N GLY A 48 15.58 12.67 1.85
CA GLY A 48 14.35 13.46 1.93
C GLY A 48 13.19 12.78 2.65
N LEU A 49 13.26 11.46 2.93
CA LEU A 49 12.17 10.75 3.60
C LEU A 49 11.96 11.20 5.05
N PRO A 50 13.00 11.40 5.88
CA PRO A 50 12.81 11.88 7.25
C PRO A 50 12.04 13.21 7.30
N GLU A 51 12.36 14.15 6.43
CA GLU A 51 11.71 15.46 6.37
C GLU A 51 10.25 15.36 5.90
N VAL A 52 9.97 14.49 4.92
CA VAL A 52 8.60 14.22 4.45
C VAL A 52 7.78 13.56 5.54
N LEU A 53 8.36 12.59 6.25
CA LEU A 53 7.72 11.88 7.34
C LEU A 53 7.35 12.86 8.47
N GLU A 54 8.32 13.61 8.99
CA GLU A 54 8.16 14.52 10.11
C GLU A 54 7.07 15.57 9.85
N ARG A 55 7.15 16.29 8.72
CA ARG A 55 6.16 17.34 8.43
C ARG A 55 4.73 16.80 8.20
N ASN A 56 4.58 15.55 7.72
CA ASN A 56 3.25 14.97 7.54
C ASN A 56 2.67 14.41 8.84
N ILE A 57 3.51 13.93 9.77
CA ILE A 57 3.10 13.61 11.13
C ILE A 57 2.66 14.89 11.86
N GLU A 58 3.47 15.96 11.82
CA GLU A 58 3.14 17.24 12.43
C GLU A 58 1.87 17.87 11.87
N ALA A 59 1.62 17.70 10.58
CA ALA A 59 0.40 18.16 9.91
C ALA A 59 -0.83 17.29 10.20
N GLY A 60 -0.68 16.17 10.93
CA GLY A 60 -1.75 15.23 11.24
C GLY A 60 -2.29 14.43 10.04
N ARG A 61 -1.55 14.41 8.91
CA ARG A 61 -1.93 13.63 7.71
C ARG A 61 -1.37 12.21 7.74
N LEU A 62 -0.35 11.95 8.56
CA LEU A 62 0.30 10.64 8.65
C LEU A 62 0.34 10.19 10.11
N ASP A 63 -0.16 9.00 10.38
CA ASP A 63 0.02 8.30 11.65
C ASP A 63 0.36 6.83 11.40
N PHE A 64 0.70 6.11 12.46
CA PHE A 64 1.10 4.71 12.40
C PHE A 64 0.39 3.90 13.48
N SER A 65 0.11 2.62 13.24
CA SER A 65 -0.56 1.74 14.19
C SER A 65 -0.09 0.29 14.05
N THR A 66 -0.33 -0.51 15.08
CA THR A 66 -0.22 -1.97 15.00
C THR A 66 -1.58 -2.65 14.94
N ASP A 67 -2.67 -1.87 14.97
CA ASP A 67 -4.04 -2.36 15.09
C ASP A 67 -4.75 -2.46 13.73
N TYR A 68 -5.13 -3.67 13.35
CA TYR A 68 -5.90 -3.94 12.13
C TYR A 68 -7.38 -3.52 12.23
N GLU A 69 -7.95 -3.39 13.44
CA GLU A 69 -9.30 -2.83 13.59
C GLU A 69 -9.28 -1.32 13.27
N GLU A 70 -8.24 -0.63 13.76
CA GLU A 70 -8.02 0.77 13.42
C GLU A 70 -7.80 0.93 11.90
N ALA A 71 -6.98 0.07 11.30
CA ALA A 71 -6.75 0.08 9.85
C ALA A 71 -8.04 -0.10 9.05
N ALA A 72 -8.90 -1.05 9.45
CA ALA A 72 -10.16 -1.33 8.80
C ALA A 72 -11.17 -0.18 8.90
N ALA A 73 -11.16 0.53 10.03
CA ALA A 73 -12.04 1.68 10.27
C ALA A 73 -11.53 3.00 9.64
N PHE A 74 -10.22 3.12 9.40
CA PHE A 74 -9.59 4.35 8.93
C PHE A 74 -9.99 4.75 7.50
N GLY A 75 -10.23 3.80 6.63
CA GLY A 75 -10.61 4.09 5.26
C GLY A 75 -10.86 2.85 4.41
N ASN A 76 -11.27 3.06 3.19
CA ASN A 76 -11.69 2.00 2.26
C ASN A 76 -10.64 1.65 1.19
N LEU A 77 -9.45 2.22 1.28
CA LEU A 77 -8.33 1.97 0.39
C LEU A 77 -7.11 1.52 1.19
N HIS A 78 -6.55 0.37 0.81
CA HIS A 78 -5.44 -0.26 1.51
C HIS A 78 -4.32 -0.62 0.54
N PHE A 79 -3.09 -0.22 0.84
CA PHE A 79 -1.90 -0.65 0.12
C PHE A 79 -1.16 -1.74 0.88
N LEU A 80 -0.77 -2.81 0.19
CA LEU A 80 0.09 -3.87 0.75
C LEU A 80 1.55 -3.57 0.40
N GLY A 81 2.28 -3.07 1.39
CA GLY A 81 3.72 -2.79 1.32
C GLY A 81 4.59 -3.87 1.98
N VAL A 82 4.01 -5.02 2.34
CA VAL A 82 4.75 -6.13 2.95
C VAL A 82 5.68 -6.80 1.94
N GLY A 83 6.86 -7.20 2.40
CA GLY A 83 7.86 -7.83 1.54
C GLY A 83 7.44 -9.23 1.06
N THR A 84 7.93 -9.58 -0.13
CA THR A 84 7.80 -10.91 -0.74
C THR A 84 9.18 -11.52 -0.96
N PRO A 85 9.92 -11.87 0.13
CA PRO A 85 11.29 -12.37 0.01
C PRO A 85 11.31 -13.69 -0.75
N GLN A 86 12.46 -14.02 -1.29
CA GLN A 86 12.67 -15.32 -1.94
C GLN A 86 12.60 -16.46 -0.90
N ARG A 87 11.87 -17.52 -1.20
CA ARG A 87 11.85 -18.73 -0.37
C ARG A 87 13.22 -19.37 -0.30
N ARG A 88 13.60 -19.83 0.88
CA ARG A 88 14.87 -20.55 1.06
C ARG A 88 14.90 -21.79 0.17
N GLY A 89 15.96 -21.92 -0.65
CA GLY A 89 16.17 -23.05 -1.56
C GLY A 89 15.26 -23.07 -2.80
N SER A 90 14.60 -21.97 -3.14
CA SER A 90 13.74 -21.84 -4.31
C SER A 90 13.85 -20.43 -4.91
N TYR A 91 13.53 -20.27 -6.19
CA TYR A 91 13.37 -18.95 -6.83
C TYR A 91 11.97 -18.35 -6.64
N ALA A 92 11.06 -19.07 -5.97
CA ALA A 92 9.71 -18.61 -5.74
C ALA A 92 9.65 -17.52 -4.65
N ALA A 93 8.78 -16.53 -4.82
CA ALA A 93 8.49 -15.55 -3.79
C ALA A 93 7.74 -16.18 -2.61
N ASP A 94 8.02 -15.72 -1.40
CA ASP A 94 7.29 -16.12 -0.21
C ASP A 94 6.08 -15.18 -0.02
N MET A 95 4.89 -15.73 -0.25
CA MET A 95 3.63 -15.00 -0.15
C MET A 95 3.01 -15.04 1.24
N THR A 96 3.71 -15.59 2.24
CA THR A 96 3.18 -15.77 3.60
C THR A 96 2.72 -14.46 4.21
N TYR A 97 3.54 -13.41 4.09
CA TYR A 97 3.21 -12.10 4.68
C TYR A 97 2.01 -11.43 4.00
N VAL A 98 1.93 -11.51 2.67
CA VAL A 98 0.80 -10.93 1.91
C VAL A 98 -0.51 -11.64 2.28
N LYS A 99 -0.48 -12.99 2.35
CA LYS A 99 -1.65 -13.79 2.76
C LYS A 99 -2.06 -13.52 4.21
N ALA A 100 -1.10 -13.34 5.11
CA ALA A 100 -1.36 -12.99 6.51
C ALA A 100 -2.12 -11.66 6.60
N VAL A 101 -1.68 -10.62 5.87
CA VAL A 101 -2.41 -9.34 5.86
C VAL A 101 -3.85 -9.50 5.39
N ILE A 102 -4.10 -10.23 4.30
CA ILE A 102 -5.47 -10.49 3.82
C ILE A 102 -6.29 -11.22 4.88
N THR A 103 -5.70 -12.23 5.54
CA THR A 103 -6.38 -13.03 6.57
C THR A 103 -6.72 -12.19 7.81
N ASP A 104 -5.87 -11.26 8.20
CA ASP A 104 -6.05 -10.45 9.40
C ASP A 104 -6.93 -9.21 9.15
N LEU A 105 -6.85 -8.60 7.96
CA LEU A 105 -7.58 -7.38 7.62
C LEU A 105 -9.01 -7.65 7.15
N VAL A 106 -9.19 -8.54 6.16
CA VAL A 106 -10.46 -8.69 5.43
C VAL A 106 -11.65 -9.02 6.34
N PRO A 107 -11.54 -9.87 7.37
CA PRO A 107 -12.67 -10.14 8.28
C PRO A 107 -13.16 -8.92 9.08
N LYS A 108 -12.34 -7.86 9.17
CA LYS A 108 -12.63 -6.64 9.91
C LYS A 108 -13.29 -5.55 9.04
N LEU A 109 -13.17 -5.67 7.71
CA LEU A 109 -13.70 -4.69 6.77
C LEU A 109 -15.23 -4.67 6.76
N ARG A 110 -15.80 -3.49 6.49
CA ARG A 110 -17.25 -3.28 6.34
C ARG A 110 -17.53 -2.30 5.20
N GLY A 111 -18.41 -2.69 4.27
CA GLY A 111 -18.74 -1.89 3.09
C GLY A 111 -17.88 -2.24 1.88
N GLU A 112 -17.50 -1.27 1.07
CA GLU A 112 -16.72 -1.47 -0.15
C GLU A 112 -15.28 -1.03 0.05
N HIS A 113 -14.33 -1.92 -0.23
CA HIS A 113 -12.91 -1.69 -0.05
C HIS A 113 -12.10 -2.11 -1.28
N VAL A 114 -11.00 -1.40 -1.52
CA VAL A 114 -9.99 -1.77 -2.53
C VAL A 114 -8.67 -2.02 -1.84
N ILE A 115 -8.00 -3.10 -2.21
CA ILE A 115 -6.66 -3.47 -1.71
C ILE A 115 -5.70 -3.50 -2.90
N PHE A 116 -4.70 -2.62 -2.89
CA PHE A 116 -3.63 -2.59 -3.87
C PHE A 116 -2.39 -3.34 -3.38
N GLY A 117 -1.97 -4.37 -4.08
CA GLY A 117 -0.64 -4.94 -3.89
C GLY A 117 0.43 -4.10 -4.60
N LYS A 118 1.55 -3.84 -3.93
CA LYS A 118 2.67 -3.07 -4.52
C LYS A 118 3.91 -3.92 -4.78
N SER A 119 4.16 -4.93 -3.99
CA SER A 119 5.35 -5.78 -4.09
C SER A 119 5.36 -6.60 -5.38
N THR A 120 6.55 -6.96 -5.85
CA THR A 120 6.71 -7.89 -6.98
C THR A 120 6.25 -9.28 -6.60
N VAL A 121 5.34 -9.84 -7.40
CA VAL A 121 4.71 -11.14 -7.13
C VAL A 121 4.61 -11.98 -8.40
N PRO A 122 4.41 -13.31 -8.27
CA PRO A 122 4.12 -14.17 -9.41
C PRO A 122 2.82 -13.78 -10.13
N VAL A 123 2.76 -14.05 -11.42
CA VAL A 123 1.52 -13.89 -12.22
C VAL A 123 0.40 -14.73 -11.59
N GLY A 124 -0.80 -14.19 -11.53
CA GLY A 124 -1.98 -14.84 -10.93
C GLY A 124 -2.15 -14.60 -9.44
N THR A 125 -1.19 -13.94 -8.76
CA THR A 125 -1.29 -13.66 -7.31
C THR A 125 -2.53 -12.83 -6.96
N ALA A 126 -2.87 -11.80 -7.72
CA ALA A 126 -4.04 -10.99 -7.44
C ALA A 126 -5.34 -11.83 -7.46
N ALA A 127 -5.48 -12.74 -8.42
CA ALA A 127 -6.63 -13.64 -8.50
C ALA A 127 -6.68 -14.64 -7.33
N GLU A 128 -5.53 -15.17 -6.90
CA GLU A 128 -5.43 -16.05 -5.73
C GLU A 128 -5.82 -15.31 -4.43
N LEU A 129 -5.34 -14.09 -4.25
CA LEU A 129 -5.66 -13.27 -3.09
C LEU A 129 -7.13 -12.81 -3.11
N GLN A 130 -7.72 -12.56 -4.29
CA GLN A 130 -9.14 -12.28 -4.40
C GLN A 130 -9.99 -13.45 -3.92
N GLN A 131 -9.66 -14.68 -4.33
CA GLN A 131 -10.36 -15.88 -3.85
C GLN A 131 -10.23 -16.04 -2.32
N LEU A 132 -9.06 -15.75 -1.77
CA LEU A 132 -8.86 -15.76 -0.32
C LEU A 132 -9.73 -14.70 0.36
N ALA A 133 -9.73 -13.47 -0.15
CA ALA A 133 -10.54 -12.37 0.39
C ALA A 133 -12.04 -12.71 0.32
N ASP A 134 -12.52 -13.23 -0.81
CA ASP A 134 -13.93 -13.64 -1.00
C ASP A 134 -14.36 -14.70 0.01
N SER A 135 -13.45 -15.55 0.46
CA SER A 135 -13.73 -16.58 1.49
C SER A 135 -13.77 -16.04 2.92
N LEU A 136 -13.25 -14.83 3.16
CA LEU A 136 -13.09 -14.22 4.48
C LEU A 136 -13.98 -13.00 4.69
N VAL A 137 -14.48 -12.42 3.62
CA VAL A 137 -15.25 -11.17 3.65
C VAL A 137 -16.56 -11.34 4.40
N PRO A 138 -16.90 -10.41 5.33
CA PRO A 138 -18.17 -10.44 6.04
C PRO A 138 -19.36 -10.19 5.09
N GLU A 139 -20.55 -10.67 5.49
CA GLU A 139 -21.80 -10.44 4.75
C GLU A 139 -22.03 -8.94 4.53
N GLY A 140 -22.39 -8.56 3.32
CA GLY A 140 -22.65 -7.17 2.92
C GLY A 140 -21.37 -6.35 2.66
N THR A 141 -20.18 -6.97 2.74
CA THR A 141 -18.89 -6.32 2.44
C THR A 141 -18.37 -6.77 1.07
N ARG A 142 -17.72 -5.89 0.36
CA ARG A 142 -17.06 -6.16 -0.92
C ARG A 142 -15.61 -5.74 -0.86
N VAL A 143 -14.72 -6.58 -1.36
CA VAL A 143 -13.28 -6.28 -1.45
C VAL A 143 -12.84 -6.55 -2.88
N GLU A 144 -12.22 -5.55 -3.51
CA GLU A 144 -11.56 -5.68 -4.79
C GLU A 144 -10.05 -5.69 -4.56
N ILE A 145 -9.34 -6.69 -5.09
CA ILE A 145 -7.88 -6.76 -5.08
C ILE A 145 -7.36 -6.39 -6.46
N ALA A 146 -6.52 -5.37 -6.51
CA ALA A 146 -5.83 -4.90 -7.68
C ALA A 146 -4.32 -4.84 -7.43
N TRP A 147 -3.54 -4.60 -8.48
CA TRP A 147 -2.09 -4.53 -8.36
C TRP A 147 -1.56 -3.19 -8.89
N ASN A 148 -0.79 -2.49 -8.05
CA ASN A 148 -0.11 -1.27 -8.39
C ASN A 148 1.40 -1.47 -8.18
N PRO A 149 2.11 -2.10 -9.12
CA PRO A 149 3.55 -2.31 -8.98
C PRO A 149 4.28 -0.99 -8.82
N GLU A 150 5.38 -1.03 -8.10
CA GLU A 150 6.28 0.10 -7.91
C GLU A 150 7.51 -0.04 -8.82
N PHE A 151 8.14 1.09 -9.12
CA PHE A 151 9.35 1.18 -9.93
C PHE A 151 10.38 2.08 -9.24
N LEU A 152 10.42 2.02 -7.90
CA LEU A 152 11.26 2.89 -7.08
C LEU A 152 12.74 2.52 -7.21
N ARG A 153 13.58 3.55 -7.24
CA ARG A 153 15.03 3.40 -7.15
C ARG A 153 15.48 3.76 -5.72
N GLU A 154 16.23 2.87 -5.06
CA GLU A 154 16.83 3.17 -3.76
C GLU A 154 17.66 4.47 -3.84
N GLY A 155 17.44 5.36 -2.89
CA GLY A 155 18.03 6.70 -2.88
C GLY A 155 17.28 7.77 -3.69
N TYR A 156 16.23 7.39 -4.41
CA TYR A 156 15.32 8.27 -5.18
C TYR A 156 13.85 7.95 -4.95
N ALA A 157 13.54 7.10 -3.99
CA ALA A 157 12.19 6.57 -3.82
C ALA A 157 11.14 7.63 -3.46
N VAL A 158 11.52 8.66 -2.71
CA VAL A 158 10.64 9.82 -2.43
C VAL A 158 10.27 10.52 -3.75
N HIS A 159 11.25 10.84 -4.57
CA HIS A 159 11.02 11.48 -5.88
C HIS A 159 10.17 10.58 -6.78
N ASP A 160 10.54 9.30 -6.91
CA ASP A 160 9.88 8.36 -7.80
C ASP A 160 8.43 8.04 -7.36
N THR A 161 8.09 8.25 -6.09
CA THR A 161 6.72 8.10 -5.59
C THR A 161 5.88 9.35 -5.86
N ILE A 162 6.44 10.55 -5.65
CA ILE A 162 5.73 11.83 -5.82
C ILE A 162 5.60 12.20 -7.30
N THR A 163 6.65 11.91 -8.09
CA THR A 163 6.72 12.22 -9.52
C THR A 163 7.10 10.95 -10.29
N PRO A 164 6.20 9.97 -10.36
CA PRO A 164 6.51 8.69 -11.00
C PRO A 164 6.59 8.82 -12.53
N ASP A 165 7.50 8.06 -13.16
CA ASP A 165 7.60 7.98 -14.62
C ASP A 165 6.31 7.45 -15.25
N ARG A 166 5.58 6.60 -14.56
CA ARG A 166 4.30 6.00 -14.94
C ARG A 166 3.58 5.42 -13.74
N ILE A 167 2.27 5.32 -13.85
CA ILE A 167 1.41 4.61 -12.90
C ILE A 167 0.82 3.40 -13.65
N VAL A 168 1.02 2.20 -13.09
CA VAL A 168 0.48 0.97 -13.66
C VAL A 168 -0.51 0.37 -12.66
N ILE A 169 -1.70 0.03 -13.13
CA ILE A 169 -2.74 -0.62 -12.33
C ILE A 169 -3.19 -1.88 -13.07
N GLY A 170 -2.98 -3.03 -12.44
CA GLY A 170 -3.55 -4.31 -12.86
C GLY A 170 -4.88 -4.52 -12.17
N THR A 171 -5.95 -4.68 -12.96
CA THR A 171 -7.31 -4.94 -12.46
C THR A 171 -7.89 -6.16 -13.16
N ARG A 172 -8.87 -6.80 -12.55
CA ARG A 172 -9.56 -7.94 -13.14
C ARG A 172 -10.49 -7.54 -14.30
N GLU A 173 -11.06 -6.36 -14.21
CA GLU A 173 -12.07 -5.84 -15.15
C GLU A 173 -11.69 -4.39 -15.50
N SER A 174 -11.96 -3.98 -16.72
CA SER A 174 -11.84 -2.58 -17.13
C SER A 174 -12.88 -1.72 -16.38
N GLU A 175 -12.52 -0.45 -16.15
CA GLU A 175 -13.38 0.51 -15.45
C GLU A 175 -13.80 0.03 -14.03
N SER A 176 -12.90 -0.66 -13.34
CA SER A 176 -13.13 -1.16 -11.99
C SER A 176 -13.07 -0.03 -10.95
N ARG A 177 -13.61 -0.28 -9.75
CA ARG A 177 -13.49 0.68 -8.63
C ARG A 177 -12.02 0.93 -8.26
N ALA A 178 -11.16 -0.07 -8.41
CA ALA A 178 -9.72 0.10 -8.20
C ALA A 178 -9.12 1.10 -9.20
N GLU A 179 -9.49 1.04 -10.49
CA GLU A 179 -9.00 2.02 -11.48
C GLU A 179 -9.47 3.44 -11.15
N GLU A 180 -10.74 3.62 -10.81
CA GLU A 180 -11.29 4.93 -10.40
C GLU A 180 -10.52 5.50 -9.22
N LEU A 181 -10.38 4.73 -8.12
CA LEU A 181 -9.65 5.15 -6.93
C LEU A 181 -8.17 5.44 -7.22
N ALA A 182 -7.52 4.65 -8.08
CA ALA A 182 -6.15 4.91 -8.48
C ALA A 182 -6.02 6.28 -9.16
N ARG A 183 -6.96 6.64 -10.05
CA ARG A 183 -6.98 7.96 -10.69
C ARG A 183 -7.21 9.09 -9.69
N GLU A 184 -8.05 8.87 -8.67
CA GLU A 184 -8.30 9.85 -7.61
C GLU A 184 -7.04 10.10 -6.76
N ILE A 185 -6.40 9.04 -6.27
CA ILE A 185 -5.25 9.18 -5.36
C ILE A 185 -3.98 9.68 -6.05
N TYR A 186 -3.83 9.38 -7.35
CA TYR A 186 -2.72 9.85 -8.17
C TYR A 186 -3.07 11.08 -9.01
N ALA A 187 -4.13 11.84 -8.64
CA ALA A 187 -4.58 12.99 -9.43
C ALA A 187 -3.47 14.06 -9.62
N GLN A 188 -2.62 14.29 -8.63
CA GLN A 188 -1.51 15.26 -8.74
C GLN A 188 -0.45 14.83 -9.77
N PRO A 189 0.14 13.62 -9.71
CA PRO A 189 1.02 13.14 -10.77
C PRO A 189 0.35 13.13 -12.16
N LEU A 190 -0.91 12.71 -12.23
CA LEU A 190 -1.65 12.68 -13.49
C LEU A 190 -1.84 14.08 -14.09
N ALA A 191 -2.04 15.10 -13.25
CA ALA A 191 -2.10 16.50 -13.70
C ALA A 191 -0.75 17.05 -14.22
N GLN A 192 0.34 16.29 -14.00
CA GLN A 192 1.68 16.57 -14.50
C GLN A 192 2.06 15.68 -15.70
N ASP A 193 1.06 15.19 -16.44
CA ASP A 193 1.20 14.32 -17.60
C ASP A 193 1.88 12.94 -17.32
N THR A 194 1.87 12.47 -16.07
CA THR A 194 2.35 11.11 -15.77
C THR A 194 1.48 10.08 -16.50
N PRO A 195 2.05 9.18 -17.31
CA PRO A 195 1.28 8.13 -17.98
C PRO A 195 0.56 7.20 -17.00
N PHE A 196 -0.73 6.93 -17.26
CA PHE A 196 -1.52 5.95 -16.52
C PHE A 196 -1.84 4.76 -17.43
N ILE A 197 -1.49 3.57 -16.97
CA ILE A 197 -1.62 2.32 -17.71
C ILE A 197 -2.50 1.38 -16.87
N ALA A 198 -3.72 1.14 -17.33
CA ALA A 198 -4.56 0.07 -16.81
C ALA A 198 -4.38 -1.19 -17.66
N THR A 199 -4.27 -2.34 -17.01
CA THR A 199 -4.09 -3.65 -17.67
C THR A 199 -4.80 -4.74 -16.88
N ASP A 200 -5.08 -5.87 -17.52
CA ASP A 200 -5.60 -7.10 -16.96
C ASP A 200 -4.47 -8.08 -16.55
#